data_bc0edf4ec012c74f931393e598485cdd
#
_entry.id   bc0edf4ec012c74f931393e598485cdd
#
_cell.length_a   1.000
_cell.length_b   1.000
_cell.length_c   1.000
_cell.angle_alpha   90.00
_cell.angle_beta   90.00
_cell.angle_gamma   90.00
#
_symmetry.space_group_name_H-M   'P 1'
#
loop_
_entity.id
_entity.type
_entity.pdbx_description
1 polymer ?
#
loop_
_entity_poly.entity_id
_entity_poly.type
_entity_poly.pdbx_seq_one_letter_code
_entity_poly.pdbx_strand_id
1 'polypeptide(L)'
;MATTKAKSSARRASRRTGTKRRAVPKPTSRVRSKARPPQRFVVSHHRDEDFQGGLRSYANYRELGIADATNGMVRAHVIRFLPPCRPQEVSKRHYHDVDFQMVYVLKGWISPVN
;
A
#
# COMPACT_ATOMS: atom_id res chain seq x y z
N MET A 1 -39.06 -17.36 88.11
CA MET A 1 -39.10 -16.00 87.57
C MET A 1 -37.98 -15.87 86.50
N ALA A 2 -38.29 -16.06 85.24
CA ALA A 2 -37.30 -15.91 84.17
C ALA A 2 -37.99 -15.29 82.95
N THR A 3 -37.62 -14.10 82.64
CA THR A 3 -38.10 -13.31 81.50
C THR A 3 -37.26 -13.58 80.27
N THR A 4 -37.88 -14.11 79.27
CA THR A 4 -37.24 -14.44 77.98
C THR A 4 -37.36 -13.25 77.06
N LYS A 5 -36.21 -12.74 76.60
CA LYS A 5 -36.08 -11.58 75.69
C LYS A 5 -35.96 -12.06 74.26
N ALA A 6 -36.92 -11.72 73.42
CA ALA A 6 -36.91 -12.03 71.96
C ALA A 6 -35.91 -11.20 71.24
N LYS A 7 -35.10 -11.86 70.37
CA LYS A 7 -34.16 -11.22 69.42
C LYS A 7 -34.84 -11.00 68.06
N SER A 8 -34.98 -9.76 67.67
CA SER A 8 -35.40 -9.34 66.36
C SER A 8 -34.23 -9.56 65.34
N SER A 9 -34.52 -10.34 64.29
CA SER A 9 -33.60 -10.59 63.18
C SER A 9 -33.84 -9.55 62.09
N ALA A 10 -32.91 -8.63 61.93
CA ALA A 10 -32.91 -7.67 60.83
C ALA A 10 -32.45 -8.32 59.51
N ARG A 11 -33.35 -8.44 58.56
CA ARG A 11 -33.02 -8.84 57.14
C ARG A 11 -32.25 -7.74 56.46
N ARG A 12 -30.97 -8.03 56.17
CA ARG A 12 -30.10 -7.19 55.36
C ARG A 12 -30.43 -7.35 53.86
N ALA A 13 -31.04 -6.33 53.25
CA ALA A 13 -31.30 -6.29 51.83
C ALA A 13 -29.98 -6.16 51.03
N SER A 14 -29.65 -7.17 50.24
CA SER A 14 -28.53 -7.14 49.32
C SER A 14 -28.87 -6.26 48.10
N ARG A 15 -28.22 -5.12 48.00
CA ARG A 15 -28.23 -4.28 46.79
C ARG A 15 -27.47 -4.97 45.69
N ARG A 16 -28.16 -5.55 44.72
CA ARG A 16 -27.56 -5.99 43.44
C ARG A 16 -27.19 -4.75 42.63
N THR A 17 -25.91 -4.43 42.59
CA THR A 17 -25.35 -3.45 41.65
C THR A 17 -25.35 -4.05 40.25
N GLY A 18 -26.35 -3.65 39.46
CA GLY A 18 -26.42 -4.02 38.06
C GLY A 18 -25.31 -3.33 37.27
N THR A 19 -24.26 -4.06 36.95
CA THR A 19 -23.23 -3.61 36.03
C THR A 19 -23.87 -3.48 34.64
N LYS A 20 -24.11 -2.25 34.18
CA LYS A 20 -24.54 -1.96 32.80
C LYS A 20 -23.45 -2.47 31.87
N ARG A 21 -23.69 -3.58 31.20
CA ARG A 21 -22.85 -4.07 30.12
C ARG A 21 -22.80 -2.98 29.02
N ARG A 22 -21.61 -2.38 28.87
CA ARG A 22 -21.33 -1.44 27.79
C ARG A 22 -21.54 -2.17 26.45
N ALA A 23 -22.51 -1.72 25.66
CA ALA A 23 -22.78 -2.28 24.35
C ALA A 23 -21.54 -2.16 23.48
N VAL A 24 -21.02 -3.29 23.01
CA VAL A 24 -19.93 -3.33 22.01
C VAL A 24 -20.52 -2.77 20.71
N PRO A 25 -19.90 -1.72 20.12
CA PRO A 25 -20.40 -1.19 18.86
C PRO A 25 -20.33 -2.31 17.79
N LYS A 26 -21.44 -2.53 17.10
CA LYS A 26 -21.49 -3.45 15.95
C LYS A 26 -20.42 -3.01 14.93
N PRO A 27 -19.67 -3.93 14.34
CA PRO A 27 -18.69 -3.58 13.31
C PRO A 27 -19.43 -2.87 12.17
N THR A 28 -19.05 -1.62 11.96
CA THR A 28 -19.50 -0.82 10.82
C THR A 28 -19.29 -1.61 9.53
N SER A 29 -20.30 -1.64 8.71
CA SER A 29 -20.33 -2.35 7.42
C SER A 29 -18.99 -2.22 6.69
N ARG A 30 -18.37 -3.36 6.40
CA ARG A 30 -17.23 -3.43 5.48
C ARG A 30 -17.65 -2.69 4.20
N VAL A 31 -17.00 -1.56 3.95
CA VAL A 31 -17.08 -0.91 2.64
C VAL A 31 -16.70 -1.99 1.63
N ARG A 32 -17.66 -2.42 0.82
CA ARG A 32 -17.39 -3.36 -0.28
C ARG A 32 -16.42 -2.64 -1.20
N SER A 33 -15.15 -2.99 -1.13
CA SER A 33 -14.18 -2.55 -2.12
C SER A 33 -14.72 -2.94 -3.49
N LYS A 34 -14.85 -1.97 -4.40
CA LYS A 34 -15.19 -2.27 -5.79
C LYS A 34 -14.22 -3.33 -6.26
N ALA A 35 -14.75 -4.45 -6.76
CA ALA A 35 -13.92 -5.52 -7.30
C ALA A 35 -12.97 -4.90 -8.33
N ARG A 36 -11.68 -5.09 -8.15
CA ARG A 36 -10.69 -4.63 -9.12
C ARG A 36 -10.93 -5.36 -10.43
N PRO A 37 -10.83 -4.69 -11.58
CA PRO A 37 -10.96 -5.36 -12.86
C PRO A 37 -9.90 -6.47 -12.98
N PRO A 38 -10.20 -7.58 -13.69
CA PRO A 38 -9.28 -8.69 -13.84
C PRO A 38 -8.01 -8.25 -14.55
N GLN A 39 -6.87 -8.70 -14.04
CA GLN A 39 -5.58 -8.48 -14.68
C GLN A 39 -5.42 -9.42 -15.86
N ARG A 40 -4.64 -9.01 -16.85
CA ARG A 40 -4.34 -9.81 -18.04
C ARG A 40 -2.87 -10.22 -18.03
N PHE A 41 -2.60 -11.37 -18.60
CA PHE A 41 -1.24 -11.79 -18.88
C PHE A 41 -0.70 -11.02 -20.08
N VAL A 42 0.57 -10.58 -19.99
CA VAL A 42 1.28 -9.90 -21.08
C VAL A 42 2.71 -10.42 -21.21
N VAL A 43 3.17 -10.54 -22.44
CA VAL A 43 4.56 -10.84 -22.77
C VAL A 43 5.07 -9.73 -23.69
N SER A 44 6.20 -9.14 -23.35
CA SER A 44 6.87 -8.12 -24.17
C SER A 44 8.25 -8.62 -24.58
N HIS A 45 8.36 -9.08 -25.81
CA HIS A 45 9.66 -9.49 -26.37
C HIS A 45 10.54 -8.27 -26.61
N HIS A 46 11.85 -8.46 -26.47
CA HIS A 46 12.81 -7.39 -26.75
C HIS A 46 12.87 -7.08 -28.23
N ARG A 47 12.70 -5.79 -28.57
CA ARG A 47 12.92 -5.23 -29.89
C ARG A 47 13.57 -3.87 -29.75
N ASP A 48 14.54 -3.57 -30.59
CA ASP A 48 15.24 -2.28 -30.56
C ASP A 48 14.36 -1.13 -31.04
N GLU A 49 13.48 -1.40 -32.00
CA GLU A 49 12.51 -0.44 -32.55
C GLU A 49 11.45 0.01 -31.55
N ASP A 50 11.21 -0.75 -30.47
CA ASP A 50 10.23 -0.41 -29.44
C ASP A 50 10.76 0.69 -28.48
N PHE A 51 12.03 1.03 -28.56
CA PHE A 51 12.60 2.08 -27.73
C PHE A 51 12.32 3.46 -28.33
N GLN A 52 11.63 4.29 -27.59
CA GLN A 52 11.25 5.64 -27.98
C GLN A 52 11.87 6.68 -27.06
N GLY A 53 12.16 7.86 -27.61
CA GLY A 53 12.56 9.02 -26.83
C GLY A 53 11.42 9.41 -25.86
N GLY A 54 11.79 9.91 -24.70
CA GLY A 54 10.83 10.27 -23.68
C GLY A 54 11.16 11.59 -23.00
N LEU A 55 10.80 11.69 -21.72
CA LEU A 55 10.97 12.89 -20.89
C LEU A 55 12.43 13.39 -20.84
N ARG A 56 13.39 12.51 -21.02
CA ARG A 56 14.82 12.80 -20.86
C ARG A 56 15.58 12.55 -22.16
N SER A 57 16.33 13.55 -22.62
CA SER A 57 17.12 13.49 -23.85
C SER A 57 18.20 12.40 -23.86
N TYR A 58 18.65 12.00 -22.68
CA TYR A 58 19.70 11.00 -22.50
C TYR A 58 19.17 9.57 -22.30
N ALA A 59 17.86 9.33 -22.50
CA ALA A 59 17.27 8.03 -22.27
C ALA A 59 16.15 7.71 -23.26
N ASN A 60 16.14 6.48 -23.73
CA ASN A 60 15.02 5.90 -24.46
C ASN A 60 14.28 4.90 -23.56
N TYR A 61 12.99 4.78 -23.78
CA TYR A 61 12.08 4.00 -22.96
C TYR A 61 11.35 2.97 -23.81
N ARG A 62 11.24 1.75 -23.31
CA ARG A 62 10.42 0.70 -23.89
C ARG A 62 9.41 0.24 -22.85
N GLU A 63 8.14 0.50 -23.10
CA GLU A 63 7.04 0.06 -22.24
C GLU A 63 6.84 -1.47 -22.36
N LEU A 64 6.54 -2.11 -21.24
CA LEU A 64 6.35 -3.56 -21.18
C LEU A 64 4.87 -3.98 -21.26
N GLY A 65 3.94 -3.04 -21.43
CA GLY A 65 2.50 -3.31 -21.50
C GLY A 65 1.87 -3.68 -20.16
N ILE A 66 2.62 -3.58 -19.05
CA ILE A 66 2.14 -3.95 -17.72
C ILE A 66 1.05 -3.00 -17.23
N ALA A 67 1.12 -1.72 -17.56
CA ALA A 67 0.11 -0.74 -17.17
C ALA A 67 -1.28 -1.12 -17.71
N ASP A 68 -1.36 -1.48 -18.98
CA ASP A 68 -2.63 -1.88 -19.60
C ASP A 68 -3.11 -3.24 -19.07
N ALA A 69 -2.19 -4.17 -18.83
CA ALA A 69 -2.51 -5.50 -18.31
C ALA A 69 -3.02 -5.46 -16.86
N THR A 70 -2.61 -4.45 -16.08
CA THR A 70 -2.96 -4.29 -14.66
C THR A 70 -3.98 -3.17 -14.41
N ASN A 71 -4.56 -2.60 -15.46
CA ASN A 71 -5.47 -1.46 -15.36
C ASN A 71 -4.86 -0.25 -14.61
N GLY A 72 -3.60 0.05 -14.91
CA GLY A 72 -2.86 1.17 -14.33
C GLY A 72 -2.29 0.95 -12.92
N MET A 73 -2.46 -0.26 -12.35
CA MET A 73 -1.98 -0.53 -10.99
C MET A 73 -0.45 -0.58 -10.90
N VAL A 74 0.21 -1.08 -11.95
CA VAL A 74 1.67 -1.18 -12.04
C VAL A 74 2.12 -0.68 -13.41
N ARG A 75 3.19 0.08 -13.44
CA ARG A 75 3.90 0.44 -14.68
C ARG A 75 5.30 -0.18 -14.65
N ALA A 76 5.72 -0.75 -15.76
CA ALA A 76 7.08 -1.24 -15.92
C ALA A 76 7.60 -0.90 -17.32
N HIS A 77 8.82 -0.44 -17.38
CA HIS A 77 9.50 -0.13 -18.65
C HIS A 77 11.00 -0.42 -18.56
N VAL A 78 11.62 -0.61 -19.69
CA VAL A 78 13.08 -0.69 -19.81
C VAL A 78 13.59 0.68 -20.20
N ILE A 79 14.62 1.15 -19.50
CA ILE A 79 15.31 2.41 -19.82
C ILE A 79 16.66 2.06 -20.43
N ARG A 80 16.96 2.65 -21.59
CA ARG A 80 18.25 2.58 -22.24
C ARG A 80 18.89 3.97 -22.18
N PHE A 81 19.98 4.08 -21.47
CA PHE A 81 20.75 5.33 -21.45
C PHE A 81 21.57 5.50 -22.72
N LEU A 82 21.60 6.72 -23.22
CA LEU A 82 22.30 7.11 -24.44
C LEU A 82 23.62 7.81 -24.08
N PRO A 83 24.75 7.44 -24.70
CA PRO A 83 25.97 8.19 -24.54
C PRO A 83 25.92 9.55 -25.28
N PRO A 84 26.72 10.54 -24.87
CA PRO A 84 27.60 10.54 -23.72
C PRO A 84 26.83 10.80 -22.41
N CYS A 85 27.38 10.27 -21.31
CA CYS A 85 26.84 10.60 -19.98
C CYS A 85 27.10 12.09 -19.67
N ARG A 86 26.04 12.81 -19.31
CA ARG A 86 26.08 14.22 -18.93
C ARG A 86 25.60 14.37 -17.49
N PRO A 87 26.54 14.42 -16.52
CA PRO A 87 26.18 14.44 -15.10
C PRO A 87 25.19 15.56 -14.73
N GLN A 88 25.30 16.72 -15.36
CA GLN A 88 24.43 17.88 -15.11
C GLN A 88 22.98 17.62 -15.53
N GLU A 89 22.74 16.74 -16.47
CA GLU A 89 21.40 16.36 -16.93
C GLU A 89 20.82 15.24 -16.07
N VAL A 90 21.64 14.26 -15.66
CA VAL A 90 21.18 13.08 -14.91
C VAL A 90 21.05 13.35 -13.42
N SER A 91 21.82 14.29 -12.85
CA SER A 91 21.87 14.58 -11.41
C SER A 91 20.79 15.56 -10.93
N LYS A 92 19.78 15.84 -11.74
CA LYS A 92 18.68 16.73 -11.30
C LYS A 92 17.86 16.07 -10.22
N ARG A 93 17.74 16.74 -9.10
CA ARG A 93 16.94 16.30 -7.96
C ARG A 93 15.46 16.22 -8.38
N HIS A 94 14.81 15.09 -8.11
CA HIS A 94 13.38 14.85 -8.37
C HIS A 94 12.84 13.84 -7.36
N TYR A 95 11.54 13.73 -7.26
CA TYR A 95 10.88 12.73 -6.44
C TYR A 95 9.87 11.92 -7.28
N HIS A 96 9.52 10.76 -6.79
CA HIS A 96 8.48 9.91 -7.36
C HIS A 96 7.34 9.80 -6.35
N ASP A 97 6.13 10.13 -6.81
CA ASP A 97 4.90 9.96 -6.01
C ASP A 97 4.31 8.58 -6.31
N VAL A 98 4.91 7.57 -5.69
CA VAL A 98 4.55 6.16 -5.87
C VAL A 98 4.69 5.41 -4.55
N ASP A 99 3.83 4.43 -4.30
CA ASP A 99 3.90 3.59 -3.11
C ASP A 99 5.11 2.63 -3.11
N PHE A 100 5.55 2.25 -4.30
CA PHE A 100 6.69 1.35 -4.48
C PHE A 100 7.42 1.62 -5.79
N GLN A 101 8.75 1.64 -5.72
CA GLN A 101 9.61 1.70 -6.91
C GLN A 101 10.76 0.72 -6.76
N MET A 102 11.05 0.01 -7.85
CA MET A 102 12.21 -0.86 -7.97
C MET A 102 12.96 -0.55 -9.26
N VAL A 103 14.27 -0.48 -9.17
CA VAL A 103 15.18 -0.38 -10.31
C VAL A 103 16.05 -1.63 -10.36
N TYR A 104 16.04 -2.31 -11.50
CA TYR A 104 16.88 -3.47 -11.74
C TYR A 104 17.84 -3.19 -12.89
N VAL A 105 19.15 -3.32 -12.65
CA VAL A 105 20.17 -3.04 -13.65
C VAL A 105 20.40 -4.29 -14.49
N LEU A 106 20.00 -4.22 -15.76
CA LEU A 106 20.15 -5.31 -16.73
C LEU A 106 21.58 -5.39 -17.27
N LYS A 107 22.21 -4.23 -17.51
CA LYS A 107 23.57 -4.11 -18.06
C LYS A 107 24.22 -2.82 -17.61
N GLY A 108 25.51 -2.87 -17.27
CA GLY A 108 26.25 -1.70 -16.78
C GLY A 108 26.09 -1.51 -15.26
N TRP A 109 26.23 -0.28 -14.82
CA TRP A 109 26.14 0.10 -13.42
C TRP A 109 25.49 1.48 -13.27
N ILE A 110 24.93 1.76 -12.10
CA ILE A 110 24.36 3.05 -11.72
C ILE A 110 24.99 3.45 -10.39
N SER A 111 25.46 4.69 -10.29
CA SER A 111 25.90 5.30 -9.05
C SER A 111 24.82 6.28 -8.59
N PRO A 112 24.13 6.03 -7.48
CA PRO A 112 23.23 7.01 -6.91
C PRO A 112 24.04 8.21 -6.41
N VAL A 113 23.54 9.42 -6.65
CA VAL A 113 24.09 10.65 -6.09
C VAL A 113 23.32 10.97 -4.82
N ASN A 114 24.04 11.03 -3.70
CA ASN A 114 23.48 11.43 -2.40
C ASN A 114 23.28 12.94 -2.30
#